data_f910d8cee9fddbfd4d05235e379ba610
#
_entry.id   f910d8cee9fddbfd4d05235e379ba610
#
_cell.length_a   1.000
_cell.length_b   1.000
_cell.length_c   1.000
_cell.angle_alpha   90.00
_cell.angle_beta   90.00
_cell.angle_gamma   90.00
#
_symmetry.space_group_name_H-M   'P 1'
#
loop_
_entity.id
_entity.type
_entity.pdbx_description
1 polymer ?
#
loop_
_entity_poly.entity_id
_entity_poly.type
_entity_poly.pdbx_seq_one_letter_code
_entity_poly.pdbx_strand_id
1 'polypeptide(L)'
;MAEQRTSTGRSDLTDLVDYPRETLDIELKAWIDLGDKVSQAKLARHIAALANHGGGYLVFGFSDDQSAAPGRPADLSAYSRDTFGKIVTRYLTPALQCDLEFVRSSAGLLYPVVRVPSHGPVPVGAKADGPHDTKGQPQGIRAGTYYVRKLGPKSEAVLGIEDWQPLIRRCVLSDRDSLLADIGRAVQPRAEPPSVAETDRLAAWHDDSAERWRKIVAGAAALRWPVPIEANHCQLSYMLLSDTGVAISPGELRELLEQANRDVRQTVWTGWSMFYPFTRPDIAAALHTEHDDGTGIDVLESNLIGDGNFDTSLPDYWRYAADGRATILRPYREDRPRSVQEQGRSAGSWLSPETVIRETAELVAHASTMAEHCGADRVAFRCSWRGLAGREIDDFGGIYWSPGRSAQAPHRTTAGTWDVPALVADWHAVVAELSCPILSLFGFPSCGADLVAGLAPRFIKL
;
A
#
# COMPACT_ATOMS: atom_id res chain seq x y z
N MET A 1 22.88 10.36 -25.77
CA MET A 1 23.45 9.76 -24.55
C MET A 1 22.83 10.47 -23.37
N ALA A 2 21.77 9.92 -22.82
CA ALA A 2 21.11 10.38 -21.60
C ALA A 2 21.35 9.31 -20.55
N GLU A 3 22.20 9.62 -19.57
CA GLU A 3 22.47 8.74 -18.43
C GLU A 3 21.23 8.62 -17.56
N GLN A 4 20.79 7.40 -17.42
CA GLN A 4 19.83 6.95 -16.44
C GLN A 4 20.36 7.24 -15.03
N ARG A 5 19.68 8.11 -14.28
CA ARG A 5 19.87 8.21 -12.84
C ARG A 5 19.05 7.11 -12.16
N THR A 6 19.68 5.99 -11.94
CA THR A 6 19.17 4.89 -11.11
C THR A 6 19.43 5.18 -9.63
N SER A 7 18.43 4.91 -8.84
CA SER A 7 18.37 4.66 -7.36
C SER A 7 19.55 5.18 -6.51
N THR A 8 19.29 6.22 -5.75
CA THR A 8 20.15 6.71 -4.67
C THR A 8 20.17 5.69 -3.53
N GLY A 9 21.20 4.86 -3.49
CA GLY A 9 21.43 3.90 -2.43
C GLY A 9 22.00 4.57 -1.16
N ARG A 10 22.09 3.80 -0.10
CA ARG A 10 22.54 4.22 1.25
C ARG A 10 23.92 4.92 1.28
N SER A 11 24.77 4.73 0.26
CA SER A 11 26.04 5.43 0.05
C SER A 11 25.88 6.94 -0.21
N ASP A 12 24.81 7.33 -0.91
CA ASP A 12 24.58 8.73 -1.28
C ASP A 12 24.16 9.60 -0.10
N LEU A 13 23.50 9.03 0.93
CA LEU A 13 23.12 9.79 2.12
C LEU A 13 24.32 10.09 3.02
N THR A 14 25.34 9.23 3.05
CA THR A 14 26.58 9.49 3.80
C THR A 14 27.31 10.68 3.23
N ASP A 15 27.30 10.87 1.92
CA ASP A 15 27.90 12.03 1.26
C ASP A 15 27.25 13.35 1.68
N LEU A 16 25.96 13.35 2.04
CA LEU A 16 25.28 14.56 2.53
C LEU A 16 25.81 15.07 3.88
N VAL A 17 26.37 14.19 4.68
CA VAL A 17 26.90 14.51 6.02
C VAL A 17 28.42 14.58 6.06
N ASP A 18 29.12 13.90 5.16
CA ASP A 18 30.58 13.97 5.05
C ASP A 18 31.05 15.14 4.20
N TYR A 19 30.26 15.52 3.20
CA TYR A 19 30.51 16.67 2.31
C TYR A 19 29.29 17.58 2.26
N PRO A 20 28.94 18.22 3.39
CA PRO A 20 27.72 19.04 3.47
C PRO A 20 27.80 20.22 2.50
N ARG A 21 26.73 20.40 1.73
CA ARG A 21 26.59 21.52 0.80
C ARG A 21 25.13 21.89 0.64
N GLU A 22 24.86 23.19 0.55
CA GLU A 22 23.54 23.66 0.17
C GLU A 22 23.39 23.73 -1.34
N THR A 23 22.27 23.18 -1.82
CA THR A 23 21.87 23.22 -3.23
C THR A 23 20.37 23.52 -3.32
N LEU A 24 19.81 23.53 -4.52
CA LEU A 24 18.37 23.74 -4.67
C LEU A 24 17.54 22.59 -4.07
N ASP A 25 18.12 21.42 -3.96
CA ASP A 25 17.50 20.18 -3.43
C ASP A 25 18.05 19.76 -2.04
N ILE A 26 19.06 20.47 -1.51
CA ILE A 26 19.63 20.21 -0.18
C ILE A 26 19.61 21.51 0.65
N GLU A 27 19.01 21.44 1.82
CA GLU A 27 18.97 22.51 2.81
C GLU A 27 19.72 22.07 4.06
N LEU A 28 20.74 22.81 4.48
CA LEU A 28 21.46 22.59 5.72
C LEU A 28 20.79 23.37 6.87
N LYS A 29 20.75 22.78 8.05
CA LYS A 29 20.26 23.43 9.26
C LYS A 29 21.17 23.15 10.44
N ALA A 30 21.49 24.18 11.19
CA ALA A 30 22.07 24.03 12.52
C ALA A 30 21.12 23.21 13.42
N TRP A 31 21.61 22.84 14.60
CA TRP A 31 20.76 22.24 15.61
C TRP A 31 19.67 23.23 16.02
N ILE A 32 18.41 22.83 15.89
CA ILE A 32 17.25 23.68 16.18
C ILE A 32 16.40 23.04 17.27
N ASP A 33 15.77 23.88 18.08
CA ASP A 33 14.73 23.44 19.00
C ASP A 33 13.43 23.20 18.22
N LEU A 34 13.08 21.92 18.05
CA LEU A 34 11.84 21.51 17.40
C LEU A 34 10.59 21.72 18.27
N GLY A 35 10.73 22.11 19.55
CA GLY A 35 9.64 22.57 20.42
C GLY A 35 9.26 24.03 20.17
N ASP A 36 10.20 24.86 19.67
CA ASP A 36 9.94 26.26 19.38
C ASP A 36 9.05 26.44 18.13
N LYS A 37 7.97 27.19 18.30
CA LYS A 37 6.96 27.40 17.23
C LYS A 37 7.50 28.22 16.06
N VAL A 38 8.45 29.14 16.29
CA VAL A 38 9.07 29.92 15.20
C VAL A 38 9.96 29.02 14.36
N SER A 39 10.74 28.17 15.01
CA SER A 39 11.58 27.17 14.36
C SER A 39 10.73 26.17 13.55
N GLN A 40 9.62 25.68 14.10
CA GLN A 40 8.66 24.82 13.37
C GLN A 40 8.10 25.52 12.11
N ALA A 41 7.71 26.80 12.23
CA ALA A 41 7.19 27.59 11.11
C ALA A 41 8.22 27.80 10.01
N LYS A 42 9.48 28.13 10.37
CA LYS A 42 10.59 28.23 9.43
C LYS A 42 10.86 26.89 8.73
N LEU A 43 10.83 25.78 9.50
CA LEU A 43 11.05 24.45 8.96
C LEU A 43 9.95 24.05 7.96
N ALA A 44 8.68 24.34 8.28
CA ALA A 44 7.57 24.11 7.36
C ALA A 44 7.75 24.86 6.04
N ARG A 45 8.25 26.10 6.07
CA ARG A 45 8.58 26.89 4.87
C ARG A 45 9.65 26.19 4.01
N HIS A 46 10.71 25.65 4.62
CA HIS A 46 11.77 24.95 3.89
C HIS A 46 11.24 23.64 3.30
N ILE A 47 10.41 22.90 4.04
CA ILE A 47 9.74 21.69 3.54
C ILE A 47 8.86 22.01 2.32
N ALA A 48 8.02 23.04 2.40
CA ALA A 48 7.18 23.46 1.28
C ALA A 48 8.03 23.87 0.06
N ALA A 49 9.10 24.63 0.28
CA ALA A 49 9.96 25.07 -0.82
C ALA A 49 10.70 23.92 -1.51
N LEU A 50 11.20 22.94 -0.74
CA LEU A 50 11.81 21.73 -1.29
C LEU A 50 10.77 20.88 -2.06
N ALA A 51 9.60 20.62 -1.48
CA ALA A 51 8.54 19.89 -2.14
C ALA A 51 8.16 20.54 -3.47
N ASN A 52 7.97 21.85 -3.49
CA ASN A 52 7.63 22.63 -4.68
C ASN A 52 8.80 22.74 -5.69
N HIS A 53 10.01 22.44 -5.28
CA HIS A 53 11.17 22.37 -6.17
C HIS A 53 11.34 21.02 -6.86
N GLY A 54 10.67 19.97 -6.36
CA GLY A 54 10.79 18.61 -6.88
C GLY A 54 11.27 17.60 -5.84
N GLY A 55 11.23 17.98 -4.57
CA GLY A 55 11.73 17.20 -3.44
C GLY A 55 13.17 17.56 -3.07
N GLY A 56 13.71 16.87 -2.07
CA GLY A 56 15.09 17.09 -1.62
C GLY A 56 15.33 16.66 -0.18
N TYR A 57 16.38 17.23 0.43
CA TYR A 57 16.83 16.85 1.77
C TYR A 57 16.98 18.04 2.70
N LEU A 58 16.57 17.87 3.96
CA LEU A 58 16.95 18.73 5.08
C LEU A 58 17.97 17.97 5.91
N VAL A 59 19.17 18.54 6.05
CA VAL A 59 20.28 17.94 6.80
C VAL A 59 20.56 18.78 8.02
N PHE A 60 20.44 18.19 9.20
CA PHE A 60 20.62 18.90 10.46
C PHE A 60 22.03 18.70 11.03
N GLY A 61 22.54 19.74 11.72
CA GLY A 61 23.84 19.73 12.37
C GLY A 61 24.92 20.49 11.64
N PHE A 62 24.56 21.31 10.65
CA PHE A 62 25.49 22.11 9.86
C PHE A 62 25.07 23.58 9.85
N SER A 63 26.06 24.48 9.93
CA SER A 63 25.88 25.91 9.84
C SER A 63 25.82 26.37 8.38
N ASP A 64 25.45 27.64 8.14
CA ASP A 64 25.34 28.22 6.80
C ASP A 64 26.70 28.26 6.03
N ASP A 65 27.82 28.21 6.74
CA ASP A 65 29.16 28.04 6.18
C ASP A 65 29.54 26.60 5.87
N GLN A 66 28.59 25.67 5.98
CA GLN A 66 28.73 24.24 5.74
C GLN A 66 29.61 23.49 6.76
N SER A 67 30.04 24.15 7.83
CA SER A 67 30.75 23.52 8.93
C SER A 67 29.81 22.85 9.92
N ALA A 68 30.34 21.93 10.73
CA ALA A 68 29.57 21.29 11.80
C ALA A 68 29.08 22.36 12.79
N ALA A 69 27.76 22.44 12.99
CA ALA A 69 27.15 23.41 13.87
C ALA A 69 27.49 23.12 15.35
N PRO A 70 27.80 24.13 16.16
CA PRO A 70 27.98 23.96 17.60
C PRO A 70 26.66 23.63 18.29
N GLY A 71 26.73 23.13 19.51
CA GLY A 71 25.54 22.85 20.32
C GLY A 71 24.77 21.57 19.93
N ARG A 72 25.51 20.57 19.46
CA ARG A 72 24.89 19.23 19.19
C ARG A 72 24.13 18.72 20.42
N PRO A 73 22.83 18.40 20.30
CA PRO A 73 22.06 17.79 21.37
C PRO A 73 22.65 16.43 21.80
N ALA A 74 22.65 16.16 23.10
CA ALA A 74 23.05 14.86 23.64
C ALA A 74 22.05 13.77 23.24
N ASP A 75 20.77 14.13 23.10
CA ASP A 75 19.68 13.27 22.66
C ASP A 75 19.04 13.83 21.38
N LEU A 76 18.93 12.98 20.37
CA LEU A 76 18.32 13.30 19.07
C LEU A 76 16.84 12.84 18.98
N SER A 77 16.23 12.38 20.06
CA SER A 77 14.84 11.85 20.07
C SER A 77 13.80 12.90 19.65
N ALA A 78 14.09 14.20 19.84
CA ALA A 78 13.24 15.29 19.34
C ALA A 78 13.09 15.25 17.80
N TYR A 79 14.12 14.77 17.09
CA TYR A 79 14.06 14.55 15.64
C TYR A 79 13.36 13.22 15.37
N SER A 80 12.03 13.24 15.25
CA SER A 80 11.21 12.06 15.02
C SER A 80 10.26 12.28 13.85
N ARG A 81 9.86 11.19 13.16
CA ARG A 81 8.84 11.25 12.08
C ARG A 81 7.56 11.91 12.57
N ASP A 82 7.18 11.66 13.81
CA ASP A 82 5.98 12.23 14.44
C ASP A 82 6.09 13.75 14.59
N THR A 83 7.27 14.25 14.98
CA THR A 83 7.53 15.70 15.09
C THR A 83 7.41 16.39 13.72
N PHE A 84 8.04 15.84 12.67
CA PHE A 84 7.92 16.39 11.31
C PHE A 84 6.51 16.28 10.76
N GLY A 85 5.82 15.17 10.99
CA GLY A 85 4.41 14.96 10.62
C GLY A 85 3.49 16.02 11.26
N LYS A 86 3.67 16.33 12.54
CA LYS A 86 2.92 17.39 13.24
C LYS A 86 3.19 18.77 12.65
N ILE A 87 4.45 19.09 12.30
CA ILE A 87 4.82 20.36 11.66
C ILE A 87 4.14 20.49 10.30
N VAL A 88 4.26 19.46 9.44
CA VAL A 88 3.63 19.45 8.12
C VAL A 88 2.11 19.60 8.25
N THR A 89 1.48 18.76 9.07
CA THR A 89 0.02 18.79 9.27
C THR A 89 -0.46 20.13 9.81
N ARG A 90 0.33 20.81 10.61
CA ARG A 90 -0.03 22.11 11.17
C ARG A 90 0.00 23.23 10.15
N TYR A 91 1.02 23.27 9.29
CA TYR A 91 1.32 24.46 8.48
C TYR A 91 1.10 24.30 6.98
N LEU A 92 1.05 23.07 6.45
CA LEU A 92 1.07 22.82 5.01
C LEU A 92 -0.20 22.15 4.48
N THR A 93 -0.51 22.43 3.22
CA THR A 93 -1.60 21.80 2.45
C THR A 93 -1.25 21.75 0.96
N PRO A 94 -1.44 20.61 0.25
CA PRO A 94 -1.74 19.30 0.84
C PRO A 94 -0.64 18.86 1.80
N ALA A 95 -0.98 18.05 2.78
CA ALA A 95 0.00 17.44 3.67
C ALA A 95 0.84 16.43 2.90
N LEU A 96 2.13 16.39 3.19
CA LEU A 96 3.08 15.46 2.60
C LEU A 96 3.79 14.65 3.70
N GLN A 97 4.20 13.45 3.37
CA GLN A 97 4.94 12.61 4.30
C GLN A 97 6.44 12.78 4.06
N CYS A 98 7.16 13.24 5.09
CA CYS A 98 8.62 13.29 5.08
C CYS A 98 9.18 12.04 5.74
N ASP A 99 10.25 11.48 5.16
CA ASP A 99 10.99 10.39 5.77
C ASP A 99 12.20 10.91 6.53
N LEU A 100 12.46 10.34 7.70
CA LEU A 100 13.59 10.68 8.55
C LEU A 100 14.54 9.49 8.64
N GLU A 101 15.82 9.75 8.36
CA GLU A 101 16.92 8.82 8.59
C GLU A 101 18.00 9.45 9.48
N PHE A 102 18.64 8.61 10.32
CA PHE A 102 19.83 9.00 11.05
C PHE A 102 21.06 8.48 10.31
N VAL A 103 21.72 9.38 9.61
CA VAL A 103 22.89 9.06 8.77
C VAL A 103 24.16 9.16 9.59
N ARG A 104 25.00 8.13 9.52
CA ARG A 104 26.28 8.11 10.20
C ARG A 104 27.38 8.65 9.26
N SER A 105 28.08 9.68 9.71
CA SER A 105 29.26 10.19 9.00
C SER A 105 30.46 9.24 9.12
N SER A 106 31.47 9.43 8.29
CA SER A 106 32.76 8.72 8.36
C SER A 106 33.47 8.89 9.71
N ALA A 107 33.24 10.02 10.39
CA ALA A 107 33.70 10.28 11.74
C ALA A 107 32.86 9.57 12.83
N GLY A 108 31.85 8.79 12.48
CA GLY A 108 31.02 8.01 13.41
C GLY A 108 29.87 8.77 14.06
N LEU A 109 29.67 10.05 13.74
CA LEU A 109 28.59 10.88 14.28
C LEU A 109 27.28 10.66 13.50
N LEU A 110 26.15 10.67 14.22
CA LEU A 110 24.80 10.53 13.61
C LEU A 110 24.19 11.90 13.34
N TYR A 111 23.63 12.10 12.17
CA TYR A 111 22.94 13.30 11.76
C TYR A 111 21.52 12.98 11.28
N PRO A 112 20.49 13.74 11.75
CA PRO A 112 19.15 13.61 11.21
C PRO A 112 19.10 14.16 9.78
N VAL A 113 18.63 13.35 8.84
CA VAL A 113 18.40 13.74 7.45
C VAL A 113 16.93 13.48 7.14
N VAL A 114 16.22 14.51 6.74
CA VAL A 114 14.80 14.43 6.35
C VAL A 114 14.70 14.49 4.85
N ARG A 115 14.18 13.44 4.26
CA ARG A 115 13.81 13.40 2.85
C ARG A 115 12.44 14.02 2.68
N VAL A 116 12.36 15.06 1.86
CA VAL A 116 11.12 15.73 1.48
C VAL A 116 10.73 15.26 0.08
N PRO A 117 9.54 14.65 -0.11
CA PRO A 117 9.09 14.22 -1.43
C PRO A 117 8.76 15.41 -2.33
N SER A 118 8.72 15.19 -3.63
CA SER A 118 8.16 16.15 -4.59
C SER A 118 6.66 16.34 -4.33
N HIS A 119 6.16 17.54 -4.61
CA HIS A 119 4.72 17.75 -4.68
C HIS A 119 4.12 16.96 -5.84
N GLY A 120 2.86 16.57 -5.72
CA GLY A 120 2.07 15.97 -6.80
C GLY A 120 1.54 17.02 -7.80
N PRO A 121 0.39 16.77 -8.42
CA PRO A 121 -0.25 17.70 -9.37
C PRO A 121 -0.67 19.03 -8.73
N VAL A 122 -0.72 19.09 -7.39
CA VAL A 122 -1.07 20.29 -6.64
C VAL A 122 0.15 20.76 -5.82
N PRO A 123 0.56 22.03 -5.93
CA PRO A 123 1.71 22.54 -5.17
C PRO A 123 1.40 22.66 -3.69
N VAL A 124 2.41 22.53 -2.86
CA VAL A 124 2.29 22.65 -1.39
C VAL A 124 2.27 24.11 -0.98
N GLY A 125 1.16 24.54 -0.39
CA GLY A 125 0.96 25.88 0.15
C GLY A 125 0.93 25.89 1.67
N ALA A 126 1.15 27.08 2.24
CA ALA A 126 0.99 27.33 3.67
C ALA A 126 -0.50 27.51 4.01
N LYS A 127 -1.05 26.69 4.92
CA LYS A 127 -2.44 26.81 5.37
C LYS A 127 -2.60 27.62 6.66
N ALA A 128 -1.53 27.89 7.38
CA ALA A 128 -1.57 28.61 8.64
C ALA A 128 -0.35 29.54 8.76
N ASP A 129 -0.55 30.65 9.49
CA ASP A 129 0.53 31.55 9.86
C ASP A 129 1.44 30.91 10.92
N GLY A 130 2.72 31.28 10.86
CA GLY A 130 3.62 31.10 11.99
C GLY A 130 3.26 32.04 13.16
N PRO A 131 3.93 31.91 14.32
CA PRO A 131 3.72 32.81 15.44
C PRO A 131 3.89 34.26 15.02
N HIS A 132 3.06 35.17 15.55
CA HIS A 132 3.17 36.58 15.28
C HIS A 132 4.25 37.23 16.15
N ASP A 133 5.00 38.17 15.56
CA ASP A 133 5.92 39.00 16.30
C ASP A 133 5.19 40.10 17.08
N THR A 134 5.96 40.97 17.76
CA THR A 134 5.43 42.10 18.53
C THR A 134 4.71 43.17 17.68
N LYS A 135 4.87 43.11 16.35
CA LYS A 135 4.21 43.98 15.38
C LYS A 135 3.03 43.32 14.68
N GLY A 136 2.64 42.12 15.14
CA GLY A 136 1.55 41.35 14.55
C GLY A 136 1.86 40.70 13.20
N GLN A 137 3.17 40.59 12.83
CA GLN A 137 3.55 39.93 11.56
C GLN A 137 3.87 38.45 11.77
N PRO A 138 3.39 37.53 10.88
CA PRO A 138 3.69 36.14 11.00
C PRO A 138 5.17 35.83 10.76
N GLN A 139 5.77 35.03 11.64
CA GLN A 139 7.17 34.64 11.56
C GLN A 139 7.30 33.25 10.91
N GLY A 140 8.29 33.10 10.06
CA GLY A 140 8.68 31.84 9.46
C GLY A 140 7.84 31.42 8.25
N ILE A 141 6.51 31.37 8.36
CA ILE A 141 5.58 30.99 7.28
C ILE A 141 4.32 31.84 7.35
N ARG A 142 3.70 32.13 6.20
CA ARG A 142 2.48 32.92 6.07
C ARG A 142 1.40 32.14 5.36
N ALA A 143 0.19 32.11 5.91
CA ALA A 143 -0.96 31.45 5.32
C ALA A 143 -1.27 31.98 3.91
N GLY A 144 -1.72 31.09 3.03
CA GLY A 144 -2.04 31.41 1.62
C GLY A 144 -0.81 31.62 0.73
N THR A 145 0.42 31.40 1.25
CA THR A 145 1.66 31.62 0.50
C THR A 145 2.24 30.29 0.03
N TYR A 146 2.72 30.28 -1.22
CA TYR A 146 3.53 29.19 -1.75
C TYR A 146 5.01 29.58 -1.67
N TYR A 147 5.86 28.61 -1.33
CA TYR A 147 7.31 28.81 -1.19
C TYR A 147 8.04 27.93 -2.19
N VAL A 148 9.11 28.46 -2.78
CA VAL A 148 9.97 27.78 -3.75
C VAL A 148 11.44 27.98 -3.43
N ARG A 149 12.28 27.11 -3.96
CA ARG A 149 13.74 27.25 -3.90
C ARG A 149 14.20 28.21 -5.01
N LYS A 150 14.98 29.21 -4.63
CA LYS A 150 15.59 30.19 -5.54
C LYS A 150 17.11 30.04 -5.54
N LEU A 151 17.74 30.57 -6.57
CA LEU A 151 19.20 30.62 -6.66
C LEU A 151 19.81 31.30 -5.43
N GLY A 152 20.96 30.77 -4.95
CA GLY A 152 21.54 31.14 -3.68
C GLY A 152 20.93 30.38 -2.49
N PRO A 153 20.60 29.11 -2.66
CA PRO A 153 19.63 28.19 -2.11
C PRO A 153 18.71 28.77 -1.01
N LYS A 154 17.81 29.68 -1.41
CA LYS A 154 16.88 30.33 -0.50
C LYS A 154 15.45 29.80 -0.67
N SER A 155 14.73 29.63 0.46
CA SER A 155 13.31 29.32 0.47
C SER A 155 12.48 30.59 0.56
N GLU A 156 11.94 31.05 -0.57
CA GLU A 156 11.23 32.33 -0.69
C GLU A 156 9.80 32.16 -1.17
N ALA A 157 8.96 33.16 -0.86
CA ALA A 157 7.59 33.22 -1.34
C ALA A 157 7.56 33.38 -2.86
N VAL A 158 6.59 32.73 -3.50
CA VAL A 158 6.27 32.95 -4.91
C VAL A 158 5.66 34.33 -5.06
N LEU A 159 6.31 35.20 -5.85
CA LEU A 159 5.88 36.58 -6.03
C LEU A 159 5.49 36.85 -7.49
N GLY A 160 6.27 36.38 -8.45
CA GLY A 160 6.14 36.73 -9.86
C GLY A 160 5.85 35.51 -10.75
N ILE A 161 5.61 35.80 -12.02
CA ILE A 161 5.34 34.76 -13.04
C ILE A 161 6.55 33.85 -13.24
N GLU A 162 7.76 34.36 -13.04
CA GLU A 162 9.02 33.64 -13.12
C GLU A 162 9.13 32.53 -12.06
N ASP A 163 8.49 32.71 -10.90
CA ASP A 163 8.40 31.70 -9.84
C ASP A 163 7.27 30.70 -10.12
N TRP A 164 6.14 31.20 -10.61
CA TRP A 164 4.95 30.36 -10.92
C TRP A 164 5.18 29.45 -12.12
N GLN A 165 5.86 29.91 -13.15
CA GLN A 165 6.02 29.14 -14.38
C GLN A 165 6.70 27.78 -14.16
N PRO A 166 7.85 27.67 -13.46
CA PRO A 166 8.46 26.37 -13.15
C PRO A 166 7.58 25.49 -12.25
N LEU A 167 6.85 26.11 -11.30
CA LEU A 167 5.99 25.40 -10.38
C LEU A 167 4.78 24.78 -11.12
N ILE A 168 4.08 25.58 -11.93
CA ILE A 168 2.96 25.11 -12.76
C ILE A 168 3.44 24.02 -13.73
N ARG A 169 4.61 24.22 -14.34
CA ARG A 169 5.16 23.22 -15.26
C ARG A 169 5.40 21.87 -14.56
N ARG A 170 5.87 21.87 -13.31
CA ARG A 170 6.02 20.62 -12.53
C ARG A 170 4.68 19.99 -12.20
N CYS A 171 3.66 20.78 -11.84
CA CYS A 171 2.30 20.28 -11.63
C CYS A 171 1.77 19.59 -12.87
N VAL A 172 1.87 20.24 -14.04
CA VAL A 172 1.42 19.69 -15.33
C VAL A 172 2.21 18.45 -15.73
N LEU A 173 3.53 18.40 -15.46
CA LEU A 173 4.34 17.22 -15.75
C LEU A 173 3.99 16.05 -14.84
N SER A 174 3.76 16.31 -13.55
CA SER A 174 3.31 15.28 -12.60
C SER A 174 1.94 14.72 -12.99
N ASP A 175 1.02 15.56 -13.45
CA ASP A 175 -0.28 15.15 -13.96
C ASP A 175 -0.18 14.44 -15.32
N ARG A 176 0.74 14.91 -16.19
CA ARG A 176 1.00 14.30 -17.50
C ARG A 176 1.54 12.88 -17.39
N ASP A 177 2.43 12.60 -16.43
CA ASP A 177 2.98 11.26 -16.24
C ASP A 177 1.89 10.29 -15.78
N SER A 178 0.98 10.74 -14.90
CA SER A 178 -0.23 10.00 -14.55
C SER A 178 -1.14 9.82 -15.78
N LEU A 179 -1.38 10.89 -16.55
CA LEU A 179 -2.23 10.88 -17.72
C LEU A 179 -1.63 10.04 -18.87
N LEU A 180 -0.31 10.06 -19.03
CA LEU A 180 0.38 9.20 -20.00
C LEU A 180 0.36 7.73 -19.57
N ALA A 181 0.47 7.46 -18.27
CA ALA A 181 0.27 6.12 -17.74
C ALA A 181 -1.18 5.65 -17.94
N ASP A 182 -2.17 6.54 -17.77
CA ASP A 182 -3.58 6.26 -18.03
C ASP A 182 -3.85 6.06 -19.54
N ILE A 183 -3.28 6.92 -20.39
CA ILE A 183 -3.35 6.77 -21.86
C ILE A 183 -2.58 5.51 -22.29
N GLY A 184 -1.41 5.25 -21.73
CA GLY A 184 -0.64 4.04 -21.96
C GLY A 184 -1.43 2.78 -21.60
N ARG A 185 -2.15 2.80 -20.47
CA ARG A 185 -3.09 1.74 -20.06
C ARG A 185 -4.28 1.63 -21.00
N ALA A 186 -4.78 2.75 -21.51
CA ALA A 186 -5.93 2.76 -22.43
C ALA A 186 -5.55 2.36 -23.87
N VAL A 187 -4.27 2.56 -24.26
CA VAL A 187 -3.75 2.28 -25.62
C VAL A 187 -2.94 0.99 -25.67
N GLN A 188 -2.45 0.48 -24.51
CA GLN A 188 -1.92 -0.89 -24.48
C GLN A 188 -3.01 -1.81 -25.01
N PRO A 189 -2.69 -2.72 -25.96
CA PRO A 189 -3.65 -3.74 -26.34
C PRO A 189 -4.07 -4.40 -25.03
N ARG A 190 -5.31 -4.15 -24.65
CA ARG A 190 -5.94 -4.87 -23.54
C ARG A 190 -5.71 -6.32 -23.89
N ALA A 191 -5.16 -7.09 -22.96
CA ALA A 191 -5.07 -8.53 -23.11
C ALA A 191 -6.37 -8.97 -23.78
N GLU A 192 -6.31 -9.77 -24.82
CA GLU A 192 -7.53 -10.23 -25.49
C GLU A 192 -8.52 -10.59 -24.38
N PRO A 193 -9.74 -10.06 -24.42
CA PRO A 193 -10.69 -10.34 -23.35
C PRO A 193 -10.73 -11.86 -23.21
N PRO A 194 -10.70 -12.39 -21.97
CA PRO A 194 -10.73 -13.83 -21.77
C PRO A 194 -11.86 -14.38 -22.59
N SER A 195 -11.64 -15.51 -23.24
CA SER A 195 -12.72 -16.16 -23.98
C SER A 195 -13.91 -16.36 -23.03
N VAL A 196 -15.11 -16.34 -23.53
CA VAL A 196 -16.31 -16.61 -22.71
C VAL A 196 -16.11 -17.91 -21.91
N ALA A 197 -15.47 -18.91 -22.53
CA ALA A 197 -15.14 -20.18 -21.89
C ALA A 197 -14.17 -20.04 -20.70
N GLU A 198 -13.15 -19.18 -20.77
CA GLU A 198 -12.20 -18.95 -19.66
C GLU A 198 -12.88 -18.23 -18.49
N THR A 199 -13.69 -17.22 -18.79
CA THR A 199 -14.48 -16.48 -17.78
C THR A 199 -15.44 -17.43 -17.07
N ASP A 200 -16.13 -18.29 -17.83
CA ASP A 200 -17.09 -19.26 -17.30
C ASP A 200 -16.39 -20.35 -16.46
N ARG A 201 -15.19 -20.80 -16.86
CA ARG A 201 -14.40 -21.77 -16.08
C ARG A 201 -13.99 -21.22 -14.71
N LEU A 202 -13.50 -19.99 -14.65
CA LEU A 202 -13.15 -19.36 -13.37
C LEU A 202 -14.39 -19.09 -12.52
N ALA A 203 -15.50 -18.67 -13.13
CA ALA A 203 -16.77 -18.47 -12.42
C ALA A 203 -17.30 -19.78 -11.83
N ALA A 204 -17.32 -20.85 -12.61
CA ALA A 204 -17.75 -22.18 -12.16
C ALA A 204 -16.88 -22.71 -11.01
N TRP A 205 -15.55 -22.55 -11.10
CA TRP A 205 -14.61 -22.90 -10.03
C TRP A 205 -14.86 -22.10 -8.75
N HIS A 206 -15.09 -20.80 -8.89
CA HIS A 206 -15.39 -19.90 -7.79
C HIS A 206 -16.68 -20.34 -7.07
N ASP A 207 -17.74 -20.60 -7.82
CA ASP A 207 -19.05 -20.97 -7.28
C ASP A 207 -19.03 -22.38 -6.66
N ASP A 208 -18.38 -23.37 -7.28
CA ASP A 208 -18.19 -24.71 -6.73
C ASP A 208 -17.39 -24.68 -5.43
N SER A 209 -16.34 -23.86 -5.37
CA SER A 209 -15.54 -23.70 -4.14
C SER A 209 -16.36 -23.11 -3.00
N ALA A 210 -17.25 -22.14 -3.29
CA ALA A 210 -18.17 -21.59 -2.30
C ALA A 210 -19.18 -22.62 -1.80
N GLU A 211 -19.67 -23.48 -2.69
CA GLU A 211 -20.62 -24.54 -2.31
C GLU A 211 -19.95 -25.60 -1.42
N ARG A 212 -18.72 -26.03 -1.77
CA ARG A 212 -17.94 -26.95 -0.95
C ARG A 212 -17.69 -26.39 0.44
N TRP A 213 -17.21 -25.13 0.50
CA TRP A 213 -16.98 -24.45 1.77
C TRP A 213 -18.24 -24.37 2.63
N ARG A 214 -19.41 -24.02 2.06
CA ARG A 214 -20.68 -23.99 2.79
C ARG A 214 -21.03 -25.35 3.37
N LYS A 215 -20.79 -26.47 2.65
CA LYS A 215 -20.99 -27.82 3.17
C LYS A 215 -20.07 -28.14 4.35
N ILE A 216 -18.80 -27.75 4.27
CA ILE A 216 -17.82 -27.92 5.36
C ILE A 216 -18.26 -27.13 6.60
N VAL A 217 -18.62 -25.85 6.43
CA VAL A 217 -19.12 -24.99 7.51
C VAL A 217 -20.37 -25.55 8.17
N ALA A 218 -21.33 -26.02 7.37
CA ALA A 218 -22.57 -26.62 7.88
C ALA A 218 -22.32 -27.92 8.68
N GLY A 219 -21.26 -28.66 8.34
CA GLY A 219 -20.81 -29.85 9.08
C GLY A 219 -20.02 -29.57 10.35
N ALA A 220 -19.53 -28.35 10.54
CA ALA A 220 -18.62 -27.94 11.61
C ALA A 220 -19.38 -27.57 12.91
N ALA A 221 -19.92 -28.55 13.60
CA ALA A 221 -20.75 -28.36 14.82
C ALA A 221 -19.99 -27.59 15.95
N ALA A 222 -18.65 -27.64 15.97
CA ALA A 222 -17.80 -26.96 16.96
C ALA A 222 -17.48 -25.50 16.59
N LEU A 223 -17.76 -25.09 15.35
CA LEU A 223 -17.47 -23.72 14.92
C LEU A 223 -18.30 -22.70 15.69
N ARG A 224 -17.64 -21.80 16.40
CA ARG A 224 -18.25 -20.72 17.16
C ARG A 224 -17.68 -19.39 16.65
N TRP A 225 -18.30 -18.85 15.61
CA TRP A 225 -17.97 -17.56 15.05
C TRP A 225 -19.08 -16.56 15.34
N PRO A 226 -18.78 -15.28 15.66
CA PRO A 226 -19.79 -14.31 16.11
C PRO A 226 -20.90 -13.99 15.10
N VAL A 227 -20.61 -14.20 13.80
CA VAL A 227 -21.58 -14.03 12.70
C VAL A 227 -21.55 -15.26 11.79
N PRO A 228 -22.62 -15.56 11.04
CA PRO A 228 -22.61 -16.64 10.05
C PRO A 228 -21.50 -16.42 9.00
N ILE A 229 -20.46 -17.26 9.02
CA ILE A 229 -19.30 -17.06 8.13
C ILE A 229 -19.65 -17.30 6.65
N GLU A 230 -20.60 -18.16 6.37
CA GLU A 230 -21.10 -18.43 5.03
C GLU A 230 -21.76 -17.20 4.37
N ALA A 231 -22.19 -16.23 5.18
CA ALA A 231 -22.76 -14.96 4.72
C ALA A 231 -21.79 -13.78 4.87
N ASN A 232 -20.71 -13.92 5.65
CA ASN A 232 -19.78 -12.84 6.03
C ASN A 232 -18.32 -13.22 5.74
N HIS A 233 -17.92 -13.15 4.47
CA HIS A 233 -16.58 -13.55 4.04
C HIS A 233 -16.16 -12.86 2.77
N CYS A 234 -14.85 -12.89 2.49
CA CYS A 234 -14.32 -12.68 1.16
C CYS A 234 -13.97 -14.04 0.51
N GLN A 235 -14.14 -14.09 -0.79
CA GLN A 235 -13.68 -15.18 -1.64
C GLN A 235 -12.83 -14.59 -2.75
N LEU A 236 -11.59 -15.04 -2.84
CA LEU A 236 -10.60 -14.53 -3.77
C LEU A 236 -10.13 -15.71 -4.64
N SER A 237 -10.27 -15.58 -5.94
CA SER A 237 -9.91 -16.64 -6.89
C SER A 237 -9.10 -16.05 -8.05
N TYR A 238 -8.20 -16.87 -8.58
CA TYR A 238 -7.54 -16.61 -9.84
C TYR A 238 -7.43 -17.87 -10.69
N MET A 239 -7.12 -17.69 -11.98
CA MET A 239 -6.78 -18.75 -12.92
C MET A 239 -5.62 -18.30 -13.79
N LEU A 240 -4.60 -19.13 -13.87
CA LEU A 240 -3.47 -18.96 -14.78
C LEU A 240 -3.91 -19.34 -16.21
N LEU A 241 -3.53 -18.52 -17.17
CA LEU A 241 -3.87 -18.67 -18.57
C LEU A 241 -2.60 -18.70 -19.41
N SER A 242 -2.52 -19.68 -20.31
CA SER A 242 -1.46 -19.80 -21.31
C SER A 242 -2.03 -20.39 -22.59
N ASP A 243 -1.50 -19.99 -23.73
CA ASP A 243 -1.92 -20.53 -25.05
C ASP A 243 -1.67 -22.03 -25.18
N THR A 244 -0.70 -22.56 -24.44
CA THR A 244 -0.39 -24.00 -24.41
C THR A 244 -1.13 -24.76 -23.30
N GLY A 245 -1.93 -24.03 -22.49
CA GLY A 245 -2.54 -24.55 -21.27
C GLY A 245 -1.55 -24.61 -20.10
N VAL A 246 -2.08 -24.57 -18.88
CA VAL A 246 -1.32 -24.78 -17.64
C VAL A 246 -1.59 -26.20 -17.16
N ALA A 247 -0.52 -26.97 -16.93
CA ALA A 247 -0.58 -28.32 -16.39
C ALA A 247 0.59 -28.52 -15.42
N ILE A 248 0.28 -28.68 -14.14
CA ILE A 248 1.24 -28.85 -13.05
C ILE A 248 1.06 -30.27 -12.52
N SER A 249 2.16 -31.04 -12.40
CA SER A 249 2.02 -32.34 -11.76
C SER A 249 1.70 -32.21 -10.27
N PRO A 250 0.96 -33.12 -9.63
CA PRO A 250 0.60 -33.04 -8.21
C PRO A 250 1.81 -32.91 -7.27
N GLY A 251 2.92 -33.57 -7.59
CA GLY A 251 4.15 -33.49 -6.81
C GLY A 251 4.80 -32.11 -6.92
N GLU A 252 4.89 -31.56 -8.12
CA GLU A 252 5.42 -30.22 -8.39
C GLU A 252 4.53 -29.13 -7.80
N LEU A 253 3.22 -29.30 -7.76
CA LEU A 253 2.27 -28.30 -7.26
C LEU A 253 2.58 -27.90 -5.82
N ARG A 254 2.90 -28.85 -4.95
CA ARG A 254 3.29 -28.56 -3.57
C ARG A 254 4.59 -27.75 -3.50
N GLU A 255 5.58 -28.16 -4.25
CA GLU A 255 6.89 -27.46 -4.30
C GLU A 255 6.74 -26.02 -4.83
N LEU A 256 5.94 -25.85 -5.88
CA LEU A 256 5.65 -24.52 -6.45
C LEU A 256 4.90 -23.63 -5.47
N LEU A 257 3.89 -24.14 -4.77
CA LEU A 257 3.17 -23.38 -3.74
C LEU A 257 4.08 -22.99 -2.58
N GLU A 258 4.99 -23.88 -2.18
CA GLU A 258 5.98 -23.58 -1.15
C GLU A 258 6.97 -22.51 -1.62
N GLN A 259 7.45 -22.59 -2.86
CA GLN A 259 8.34 -21.60 -3.43
C GLN A 259 7.64 -20.25 -3.57
N ALA A 260 6.46 -20.21 -4.16
CA ALA A 260 5.66 -18.99 -4.29
C ALA A 260 5.40 -18.31 -2.93
N ASN A 261 5.09 -19.09 -1.90
CA ASN A 261 4.93 -18.55 -0.55
C ASN A 261 6.23 -17.96 0.02
N ARG A 262 7.39 -18.54 -0.28
CA ARG A 262 8.69 -17.96 0.11
C ARG A 262 8.94 -16.63 -0.59
N ASP A 263 8.66 -16.56 -1.87
CA ASP A 263 8.91 -15.38 -2.70
C ASP A 263 7.96 -14.25 -2.34
N VAL A 264 6.67 -14.54 -2.16
CA VAL A 264 5.66 -13.57 -1.72
C VAL A 264 5.95 -13.03 -0.32
N ARG A 265 6.46 -13.84 0.62
CA ARG A 265 6.85 -13.36 1.97
C ARG A 265 7.96 -12.34 1.96
N GLN A 266 8.76 -12.28 0.92
CA GLN A 266 9.81 -11.26 0.78
C GLN A 266 9.23 -9.90 0.36
N THR A 267 8.07 -9.90 -0.29
CA THR A 267 7.45 -8.71 -0.88
C THR A 267 6.20 -8.25 -0.13
N VAL A 268 5.36 -9.17 0.33
CA VAL A 268 4.08 -8.86 1.01
C VAL A 268 4.08 -9.41 2.44
N TRP A 269 3.87 -8.55 3.42
CA TRP A 269 3.78 -8.97 4.81
C TRP A 269 2.34 -8.89 5.34
N THR A 270 1.58 -9.95 5.14
CA THR A 270 0.22 -10.08 5.69
C THR A 270 0.19 -10.87 7.01
N GLY A 271 1.36 -11.41 7.42
CA GLY A 271 1.51 -12.30 8.56
C GLY A 271 1.19 -13.77 8.25
N TRP A 272 0.42 -14.02 7.19
CA TRP A 272 0.04 -15.35 6.73
C TRP A 272 0.17 -15.39 5.22
N SER A 273 0.94 -16.33 4.70
CA SER A 273 1.03 -16.53 3.26
C SER A 273 -0.26 -17.16 2.77
N MET A 274 -0.78 -16.69 1.64
CA MET A 274 -1.85 -17.36 0.92
C MET A 274 -1.43 -18.80 0.64
N PHE A 275 -2.34 -19.76 0.80
CA PHE A 275 -2.06 -21.19 0.65
C PHE A 275 -0.98 -21.78 1.61
N TYR A 276 -0.67 -21.09 2.70
CA TYR A 276 0.36 -21.53 3.65
C TYR A 276 0.14 -22.93 4.24
N PRO A 277 -1.09 -23.46 4.42
CA PRO A 277 -1.27 -24.81 4.95
C PRO A 277 -0.66 -25.90 4.07
N PHE A 278 -0.60 -25.66 2.75
CA PHE A 278 0.02 -26.61 1.82
C PHE A 278 1.53 -26.71 1.96
N THR A 279 2.15 -25.78 2.67
CA THR A 279 3.60 -25.68 2.87
C THR A 279 4.04 -26.01 4.32
N ARG A 280 3.09 -26.33 5.20
CA ARG A 280 3.33 -26.57 6.63
C ARG A 280 3.00 -28.02 6.95
N PRO A 281 4.01 -28.93 7.11
CA PRO A 281 3.77 -30.35 7.39
C PRO A 281 3.00 -30.61 8.69
N ASP A 282 3.20 -29.76 9.69
CA ASP A 282 2.54 -29.85 11.00
C ASP A 282 1.04 -29.53 10.94
N ILE A 283 0.63 -28.71 9.99
CA ILE A 283 -0.79 -28.39 9.70
C ILE A 283 -1.30 -29.26 8.57
N ALA A 284 -0.48 -29.46 7.54
CA ALA A 284 -0.80 -30.16 6.31
C ALA A 284 -1.29 -31.60 6.54
N ALA A 285 -0.62 -32.35 7.42
CA ALA A 285 -0.93 -33.77 7.65
C ALA A 285 -2.35 -34.03 8.17
N ALA A 286 -2.98 -33.02 8.79
CA ALA A 286 -4.30 -33.14 9.38
C ALA A 286 -5.43 -32.58 8.50
N LEU A 287 -5.10 -31.70 7.54
CA LEU A 287 -6.10 -30.86 6.87
C LEU A 287 -6.08 -30.95 5.33
N HIS A 288 -5.05 -31.58 4.74
CA HIS A 288 -4.94 -31.64 3.29
C HIS A 288 -5.76 -32.78 2.70
N THR A 289 -6.50 -32.46 1.67
CA THR A 289 -7.18 -33.42 0.80
C THR A 289 -6.64 -33.24 -0.61
N GLU A 290 -6.22 -34.33 -1.22
CA GLU A 290 -5.89 -34.39 -2.64
C GLU A 290 -6.97 -35.23 -3.31
N HIS A 291 -7.60 -34.70 -4.32
CA HIS A 291 -8.65 -35.39 -5.06
C HIS A 291 -8.73 -34.86 -6.49
N ASP A 292 -9.17 -35.69 -7.37
CA ASP A 292 -9.62 -35.32 -8.72
C ASP A 292 -10.92 -34.51 -8.59
N ASP A 293 -11.03 -33.38 -9.29
CA ASP A 293 -12.22 -32.53 -9.33
C ASP A 293 -13.42 -33.18 -10.13
N GLY A 294 -13.26 -34.40 -10.58
CA GLY A 294 -14.20 -35.09 -11.44
C GLY A 294 -14.00 -34.85 -12.94
N THR A 295 -12.99 -34.07 -13.31
CA THR A 295 -12.61 -33.80 -14.70
C THR A 295 -11.25 -34.41 -15.07
N GLY A 296 -10.62 -35.15 -14.17
CA GLY A 296 -9.27 -35.69 -14.32
C GLY A 296 -8.16 -34.72 -13.91
N ILE A 297 -8.51 -33.65 -13.19
CA ILE A 297 -7.58 -32.64 -12.74
C ILE A 297 -7.38 -32.74 -11.23
N ASP A 298 -6.15 -32.94 -10.79
CA ASP A 298 -5.82 -33.04 -9.38
C ASP A 298 -6.00 -31.67 -8.68
N VAL A 299 -6.54 -31.75 -7.45
CA VAL A 299 -6.84 -30.58 -6.62
C VAL A 299 -6.28 -30.79 -5.23
N LEU A 300 -5.52 -29.80 -4.74
CA LEU A 300 -5.19 -29.67 -3.33
C LEU A 300 -6.29 -28.86 -2.64
N GLU A 301 -6.82 -29.39 -1.54
CA GLU A 301 -7.85 -28.73 -0.73
C GLU A 301 -7.47 -28.76 0.74
N SER A 302 -7.68 -27.66 1.46
CA SER A 302 -7.41 -27.59 2.89
C SER A 302 -8.34 -26.58 3.56
N ASN A 303 -8.58 -26.75 4.86
CA ASN A 303 -9.33 -25.80 5.68
C ASN A 303 -8.88 -25.81 7.14
N LEU A 304 -9.15 -24.71 7.85
CA LEU A 304 -8.93 -24.58 9.30
C LEU A 304 -10.25 -24.57 10.10
N ILE A 305 -11.37 -24.95 9.49
CA ILE A 305 -12.70 -24.86 10.10
C ILE A 305 -12.85 -25.85 11.25
N GLY A 306 -12.19 -27.00 11.19
CA GLY A 306 -12.26 -28.07 12.19
C GLY A 306 -11.33 -27.89 13.39
N ASP A 307 -10.36 -27.01 13.34
CA ASP A 307 -9.30 -26.87 14.34
C ASP A 307 -9.79 -26.25 15.69
N GLY A 308 -10.90 -25.56 15.69
CA GLY A 308 -11.54 -25.01 16.91
C GLY A 308 -10.76 -23.90 17.63
N ASN A 309 -9.51 -23.64 17.25
CA ASN A 309 -8.65 -22.62 17.88
C ASN A 309 -8.61 -21.34 17.05
N PHE A 310 -9.70 -20.58 17.09
CA PHE A 310 -9.85 -19.33 16.34
C PHE A 310 -9.23 -18.09 17.01
N ASP A 311 -8.54 -18.25 18.13
CA ASP A 311 -7.83 -17.12 18.77
C ASP A 311 -6.60 -16.69 17.97
N THR A 312 -5.97 -17.63 17.26
CA THR A 312 -4.76 -17.38 16.48
C THR A 312 -4.94 -17.54 14.98
N SER A 313 -5.96 -18.25 14.50
CA SER A 313 -6.23 -18.52 13.09
C SER A 313 -7.65 -18.13 12.68
N LEU A 314 -7.86 -17.87 11.38
CA LEU A 314 -9.18 -17.72 10.80
C LEU A 314 -9.66 -19.08 10.30
N PRO A 315 -10.98 -19.35 10.27
CA PRO A 315 -11.53 -20.55 9.65
C PRO A 315 -11.49 -20.47 8.12
N ASP A 316 -10.29 -20.39 7.58
CA ASP A 316 -10.00 -20.24 6.17
C ASP A 316 -10.21 -21.58 5.42
N TYR A 317 -10.46 -21.47 4.12
CA TYR A 317 -10.56 -22.59 3.19
C TYR A 317 -9.79 -22.29 1.91
N TRP A 318 -9.02 -23.25 1.43
CA TRP A 318 -8.16 -23.13 0.25
C TRP A 318 -8.39 -24.28 -0.73
N ARG A 319 -8.36 -23.96 -2.03
CA ARG A 319 -8.25 -24.94 -3.11
C ARG A 319 -7.26 -24.47 -4.16
N TYR A 320 -6.50 -25.41 -4.67
CA TYR A 320 -5.62 -25.18 -5.81
C TYR A 320 -5.67 -26.38 -6.76
N ALA A 321 -5.99 -26.16 -8.04
CA ALA A 321 -6.04 -27.19 -9.08
C ALA A 321 -4.77 -27.19 -9.93
N ALA A 322 -4.39 -28.35 -10.41
CA ALA A 322 -3.19 -28.56 -11.25
C ALA A 322 -3.24 -27.82 -12.59
N ASP A 323 -4.39 -27.32 -13.01
CA ASP A 323 -4.58 -26.46 -14.18
C ASP A 323 -4.48 -24.95 -13.88
N GLY A 324 -3.95 -24.57 -12.70
CA GLY A 324 -3.70 -23.18 -12.31
C GLY A 324 -4.90 -22.43 -11.75
N ARG A 325 -6.03 -23.10 -11.47
CA ARG A 325 -7.17 -22.50 -10.76
C ARG A 325 -6.93 -22.50 -9.26
N ALA A 326 -7.11 -21.37 -8.63
CA ALA A 326 -6.89 -21.18 -7.20
C ALA A 326 -8.04 -20.42 -6.55
N THR A 327 -8.33 -20.72 -5.28
CA THR A 327 -9.29 -19.94 -4.49
C THR A 327 -8.97 -20.01 -3.00
N ILE A 328 -9.28 -18.90 -2.30
CA ILE A 328 -9.33 -18.82 -0.85
C ILE A 328 -10.69 -18.25 -0.44
N LEU A 329 -11.31 -18.81 0.59
CA LEU A 329 -12.43 -18.22 1.30
C LEU A 329 -12.02 -17.94 2.73
N ARG A 330 -12.32 -16.73 3.18
CA ARG A 330 -11.88 -16.23 4.48
C ARG A 330 -12.95 -15.37 5.13
N PRO A 331 -13.40 -15.66 6.37
CA PRO A 331 -14.19 -14.72 7.17
C PRO A 331 -13.41 -13.46 7.47
N TYR A 332 -14.12 -12.36 7.72
CA TYR A 332 -13.47 -11.09 8.04
C TYR A 332 -12.75 -11.15 9.38
N ARG A 333 -11.50 -10.64 9.41
CA ARG A 333 -10.69 -10.53 10.64
C ARG A 333 -11.36 -9.67 11.69
N GLU A 334 -12.13 -8.68 11.24
CA GLU A 334 -12.90 -7.76 12.05
C GLU A 334 -13.98 -8.47 12.88
N ASP A 335 -14.48 -9.60 12.39
CA ASP A 335 -15.50 -10.42 13.08
C ASP A 335 -14.89 -11.46 14.03
N ARG A 336 -13.57 -11.55 14.11
CA ARG A 336 -12.88 -12.47 15.01
C ARG A 336 -13.21 -12.14 16.46
N PRO A 337 -13.48 -13.14 17.35
CA PRO A 337 -13.81 -12.88 18.74
C PRO A 337 -12.86 -11.93 19.46
N ARG A 338 -11.57 -12.13 19.26
CA ARG A 338 -10.52 -11.25 19.80
C ARG A 338 -10.57 -9.84 19.25
N SER A 339 -10.76 -9.67 17.94
CA SER A 339 -10.87 -8.34 17.31
C SER A 339 -12.10 -7.59 17.81
N VAL A 340 -13.23 -8.27 17.97
CA VAL A 340 -14.45 -7.72 18.56
C VAL A 340 -14.21 -7.21 19.98
N GLN A 341 -13.50 -7.98 20.79
CA GLN A 341 -13.16 -7.61 22.16
C GLN A 341 -12.16 -6.44 22.22
N GLU A 342 -11.10 -6.48 21.44
CA GLU A 342 -10.05 -5.46 21.43
C GLU A 342 -10.55 -4.11 20.89
N GLN A 343 -11.42 -4.13 19.89
CA GLN A 343 -11.94 -2.92 19.24
C GLN A 343 -13.20 -2.39 19.90
N GLY A 344 -13.87 -3.17 20.77
CA GLY A 344 -15.13 -2.79 21.39
C GLY A 344 -16.28 -2.57 20.39
N ARG A 345 -16.19 -3.18 19.19
CA ARG A 345 -17.20 -3.10 18.12
C ARG A 345 -17.89 -4.44 17.95
N SER A 346 -19.17 -4.43 17.55
CA SER A 346 -19.91 -5.66 17.30
C SER A 346 -19.40 -6.36 16.03
N ALA A 347 -19.37 -7.69 16.03
CA ALA A 347 -19.12 -8.46 14.80
C ALA A 347 -20.18 -8.10 13.75
N GLY A 348 -19.76 -8.06 12.49
CA GLY A 348 -20.63 -7.69 11.37
C GLY A 348 -20.89 -6.18 11.23
N SER A 349 -20.36 -5.33 12.11
CA SER A 349 -20.64 -3.89 12.11
C SER A 349 -19.64 -3.05 11.32
N TRP A 350 -18.46 -3.55 11.02
CA TRP A 350 -17.43 -2.76 10.38
C TRP A 350 -16.49 -3.59 9.49
N LEU A 351 -15.74 -2.94 8.61
CA LEU A 351 -14.72 -3.51 7.76
C LEU A 351 -13.56 -2.52 7.63
N SER A 352 -12.33 -2.99 7.75
CA SER A 352 -11.16 -2.17 7.48
C SER A 352 -10.90 -2.07 5.98
N PRO A 353 -10.74 -0.87 5.42
CA PRO A 353 -10.35 -0.71 4.02
C PRO A 353 -8.98 -1.33 3.75
N GLU A 354 -8.08 -1.30 4.75
CA GLU A 354 -6.77 -1.95 4.66
C GLU A 354 -6.91 -3.47 4.46
N THR A 355 -7.89 -4.12 5.09
CA THR A 355 -8.15 -5.54 4.88
C THR A 355 -8.52 -5.84 3.43
N VAL A 356 -9.41 -5.03 2.83
CA VAL A 356 -9.81 -5.21 1.42
C VAL A 356 -8.62 -5.10 0.48
N ILE A 357 -7.82 -4.07 0.64
CA ILE A 357 -6.65 -3.81 -0.23
C ILE A 357 -5.56 -4.86 -0.01
N ARG A 358 -5.24 -5.18 1.23
CA ARG A 358 -4.19 -6.13 1.58
C ARG A 358 -4.48 -7.54 1.08
N GLU A 359 -5.69 -8.07 1.34
CA GLU A 359 -6.07 -9.41 0.88
C GLU A 359 -6.05 -9.50 -0.65
N THR A 360 -6.48 -8.43 -1.34
CA THR A 360 -6.40 -8.36 -2.80
C THR A 360 -4.96 -8.26 -3.29
N ALA A 361 -4.10 -7.46 -2.64
CA ALA A 361 -2.69 -7.34 -3.00
C ALA A 361 -1.94 -8.67 -2.81
N GLU A 362 -2.23 -9.42 -1.75
CA GLU A 362 -1.66 -10.74 -1.52
C GLU A 362 -2.09 -11.75 -2.61
N LEU A 363 -3.35 -11.70 -3.02
CA LEU A 363 -3.85 -12.52 -4.13
C LEU A 363 -3.08 -12.22 -5.41
N VAL A 364 -2.94 -10.93 -5.77
CA VAL A 364 -2.26 -10.49 -7.00
C VAL A 364 -0.78 -10.89 -6.97
N ALA A 365 -0.09 -10.67 -5.85
CA ALA A 365 1.31 -11.05 -5.69
C ALA A 365 1.52 -12.57 -5.81
N HIS A 366 0.66 -13.37 -5.15
CA HIS A 366 0.74 -14.82 -5.24
C HIS A 366 0.47 -15.32 -6.66
N ALA A 367 -0.58 -14.79 -7.32
CA ALA A 367 -0.93 -15.17 -8.68
C ALA A 367 0.15 -14.80 -9.69
N SER A 368 0.77 -13.62 -9.54
CA SER A 368 1.90 -13.18 -10.37
C SER A 368 3.09 -14.13 -10.24
N THR A 369 3.48 -14.47 -9.00
CA THR A 369 4.58 -15.38 -8.73
C THR A 369 4.30 -16.78 -9.30
N MET A 370 3.09 -17.31 -9.11
CA MET A 370 2.71 -18.59 -9.67
C MET A 370 2.68 -18.58 -11.21
N ALA A 371 2.25 -17.47 -11.81
CA ALA A 371 2.26 -17.32 -13.26
C ALA A 371 3.67 -17.35 -13.84
N GLU A 372 4.62 -16.69 -13.18
CA GLU A 372 6.04 -16.74 -13.58
C GLU A 372 6.60 -18.16 -13.47
N HIS A 373 6.33 -18.86 -12.37
CA HIS A 373 6.80 -20.25 -12.19
C HIS A 373 6.19 -21.24 -13.18
N CYS A 374 4.94 -21.02 -13.58
CA CYS A 374 4.22 -21.92 -14.49
C CYS A 374 4.32 -21.51 -15.97
N GLY A 375 4.99 -20.38 -16.28
CA GLY A 375 5.07 -19.86 -17.65
C GLY A 375 3.72 -19.43 -18.21
N ALA A 376 2.81 -18.92 -17.36
CA ALA A 376 1.54 -18.40 -17.81
C ALA A 376 1.71 -16.99 -18.41
N ASP A 377 0.89 -16.68 -19.41
CA ASP A 377 0.94 -15.40 -20.12
C ASP A 377 0.03 -14.35 -19.49
N ARG A 378 -1.10 -14.82 -18.94
CA ARG A 378 -2.16 -13.99 -18.35
C ARG A 378 -2.69 -14.59 -17.05
N VAL A 379 -3.30 -13.76 -16.22
CA VAL A 379 -4.03 -14.20 -15.03
C VAL A 379 -5.43 -13.59 -15.02
N ALA A 380 -6.44 -14.43 -14.87
CA ALA A 380 -7.80 -14.01 -14.62
C ALA A 380 -8.10 -14.03 -13.12
N PHE A 381 -8.76 -12.99 -12.62
CA PHE A 381 -9.16 -12.85 -11.21
C PHE A 381 -10.67 -12.76 -11.06
N ARG A 382 -11.19 -13.29 -9.94
CA ARG A 382 -12.57 -13.11 -9.50
C ARG A 382 -12.58 -12.99 -7.97
N CYS A 383 -13.04 -11.85 -7.46
CA CYS A 383 -13.06 -11.52 -6.04
C CYS A 383 -14.51 -11.21 -5.61
N SER A 384 -15.02 -11.90 -4.61
CA SER A 384 -16.36 -11.69 -4.06
C SER A 384 -16.28 -11.34 -2.58
N TRP A 385 -17.00 -10.31 -2.18
CA TRP A 385 -17.13 -9.84 -0.80
C TRP A 385 -18.59 -9.90 -0.40
N ARG A 386 -18.92 -10.60 0.68
CA ARG A 386 -20.29 -10.86 1.14
C ARG A 386 -20.51 -10.36 2.57
N GLY A 387 -21.77 -10.10 2.93
CA GLY A 387 -22.11 -9.58 4.26
C GLY A 387 -21.68 -8.14 4.48
N LEU A 388 -21.70 -7.31 3.43
CA LEU A 388 -21.27 -5.91 3.48
C LEU A 388 -22.36 -4.97 3.98
N ALA A 389 -23.65 -5.29 3.75
CA ALA A 389 -24.77 -4.42 4.11
C ALA A 389 -24.76 -4.11 5.61
N GLY A 390 -24.87 -2.82 5.94
CA GLY A 390 -24.87 -2.34 7.31
C GLY A 390 -23.49 -2.22 7.97
N ARG A 391 -22.42 -2.74 7.37
CA ARG A 391 -21.06 -2.49 7.87
C ARG A 391 -20.65 -1.05 7.60
N GLU A 392 -19.93 -0.48 8.54
CA GLU A 392 -19.24 0.79 8.37
C GLU A 392 -17.79 0.54 8.01
N ILE A 393 -17.20 1.45 7.22
CA ILE A 393 -15.77 1.38 6.94
C ILE A 393 -15.02 2.20 7.99
N ASP A 394 -13.87 1.69 8.45
CA ASP A 394 -13.07 2.39 9.44
C ASP A 394 -12.26 3.55 8.82
N ASP A 395 -11.80 4.46 9.66
CA ASP A 395 -10.99 5.59 9.22
C ASP A 395 -9.60 5.09 8.75
N PHE A 396 -9.15 5.63 7.64
CA PHE A 396 -7.88 5.32 7.02
C PHE A 396 -6.76 6.20 7.60
N GLY A 397 -6.51 6.12 8.93
CA GLY A 397 -5.35 6.76 9.54
C GLY A 397 -5.14 8.23 9.21
N GLY A 398 -6.23 9.02 9.18
CA GLY A 398 -6.19 10.47 8.97
C GLY A 398 -6.41 10.94 7.52
N ILE A 399 -6.71 10.07 6.59
CA ILE A 399 -7.29 10.48 5.30
C ILE A 399 -8.75 10.84 5.58
N TYR A 400 -9.13 12.07 5.36
CA TYR A 400 -10.44 12.66 5.65
C TYR A 400 -11.60 11.77 5.17
N TRP A 401 -12.18 11.05 6.08
CA TRP A 401 -13.34 10.24 5.89
C TRP A 401 -14.45 10.71 6.84
N SER A 402 -15.65 10.84 6.36
CA SER A 402 -16.80 11.07 7.25
C SER A 402 -17.24 9.73 7.84
N PRO A 403 -17.03 9.49 9.13
CA PRO A 403 -17.52 8.27 9.77
C PRO A 403 -19.04 8.13 9.64
N GLY A 404 -19.54 6.90 9.64
CA GLY A 404 -20.98 6.61 9.63
C GLY A 404 -21.60 6.35 8.26
N ARG A 405 -20.82 6.11 7.21
CA ARG A 405 -21.35 5.59 5.94
C ARG A 405 -21.31 4.09 5.93
N SER A 406 -22.47 3.47 5.87
CA SER A 406 -22.59 2.01 5.76
C SER A 406 -22.88 1.58 4.32
N ALA A 407 -22.37 0.41 3.96
CA ALA A 407 -22.69 -0.21 2.67
C ALA A 407 -24.18 -0.56 2.61
N GLN A 408 -24.84 -0.21 1.52
CA GLN A 408 -26.22 -0.58 1.26
C GLN A 408 -26.31 -1.94 0.55
N ALA A 409 -25.32 -2.29 -0.26
CA ALA A 409 -25.31 -3.54 -0.98
C ALA A 409 -24.75 -4.67 -0.10
N PRO A 410 -25.41 -5.86 -0.09
CA PRO A 410 -24.98 -6.97 0.74
C PRO A 410 -23.72 -7.68 0.22
N HIS A 411 -23.39 -7.51 -1.05
CA HIS A 411 -22.21 -8.13 -1.66
C HIS A 411 -21.73 -7.36 -2.87
N ARG A 412 -20.47 -7.60 -3.23
CA ARG A 412 -19.85 -7.12 -4.48
C ARG A 412 -18.92 -8.20 -5.02
N THR A 413 -18.94 -8.37 -6.33
CA THR A 413 -17.97 -9.20 -7.06
C THR A 413 -17.26 -8.33 -8.08
N THR A 414 -15.95 -8.46 -8.14
CA THR A 414 -15.07 -7.86 -9.15
C THR A 414 -14.34 -8.94 -9.91
N ALA A 415 -14.03 -8.71 -11.17
CA ALA A 415 -13.30 -9.65 -12.00
C ALA A 415 -12.54 -8.89 -13.10
N GLY A 416 -11.46 -9.49 -13.59
CA GLY A 416 -10.68 -8.98 -14.71
C GLY A 416 -9.57 -9.94 -15.09
N THR A 417 -8.92 -9.67 -16.22
CA THR A 417 -7.78 -10.45 -16.70
C THR A 417 -6.66 -9.50 -17.11
N TRP A 418 -5.44 -9.84 -16.72
CA TRP A 418 -4.25 -9.03 -16.98
C TRP A 418 -3.11 -9.92 -17.49
N ASP A 419 -2.27 -9.34 -18.33
CA ASP A 419 -1.00 -9.95 -18.74
C ASP A 419 -0.02 -9.97 -17.56
N VAL A 420 0.79 -11.01 -17.45
CA VAL A 420 1.76 -11.16 -16.35
C VAL A 420 2.72 -9.97 -16.26
N PRO A 421 3.28 -9.42 -17.36
CA PRO A 421 4.11 -8.22 -17.28
C PRO A 421 3.39 -7.00 -16.68
N ALA A 422 2.09 -6.83 -16.93
CA ALA A 422 1.30 -5.75 -16.35
C ALA A 422 1.06 -5.95 -14.84
N LEU A 423 0.88 -7.19 -14.39
CA LEU A 423 0.78 -7.53 -12.96
C LEU A 423 2.05 -7.15 -12.19
N VAL A 424 3.22 -7.31 -12.80
CA VAL A 424 4.51 -6.98 -12.18
C VAL A 424 4.77 -5.47 -12.22
N ALA A 425 4.51 -4.82 -13.37
CA ALA A 425 4.86 -3.41 -13.58
C ALA A 425 3.91 -2.44 -12.87
N ASP A 426 2.60 -2.74 -12.78
CA ASP A 426 1.56 -1.85 -12.24
C ASP A 426 0.54 -2.59 -11.37
N TRP A 427 1.03 -3.41 -10.45
CA TRP A 427 0.18 -4.20 -9.56
C TRP A 427 -0.75 -3.33 -8.71
N HIS A 428 -0.38 -2.06 -8.42
CA HIS A 428 -1.23 -1.14 -7.66
C HIS A 428 -2.54 -0.83 -8.40
N ALA A 429 -2.47 -0.65 -9.73
CA ALA A 429 -3.65 -0.44 -10.54
C ALA A 429 -4.55 -1.68 -10.57
N VAL A 430 -3.96 -2.86 -10.71
CA VAL A 430 -4.70 -4.14 -10.68
C VAL A 430 -5.42 -4.32 -9.34
N VAL A 431 -4.72 -4.10 -8.23
CA VAL A 431 -5.32 -4.16 -6.89
C VAL A 431 -6.43 -3.12 -6.74
N ALA A 432 -6.23 -1.89 -7.25
CA ALA A 432 -7.25 -0.86 -7.22
C ALA A 432 -8.49 -1.27 -8.04
N GLU A 433 -8.33 -1.79 -9.25
CA GLU A 433 -9.45 -2.25 -10.07
C GLU A 433 -10.28 -3.36 -9.39
N LEU A 434 -9.63 -4.23 -8.63
CA LEU A 434 -10.29 -5.32 -7.91
C LEU A 434 -10.89 -4.89 -6.56
N SER A 435 -10.29 -3.94 -5.84
CA SER A 435 -10.69 -3.55 -4.48
C SER A 435 -11.53 -2.27 -4.40
N CYS A 436 -11.27 -1.28 -5.24
CA CYS A 436 -11.97 0.01 -5.17
C CYS A 436 -13.49 -0.08 -5.41
N PRO A 437 -14.02 -0.96 -6.27
CA PRO A 437 -15.47 -1.14 -6.39
C PRO A 437 -16.14 -1.64 -5.09
N ILE A 438 -15.39 -2.33 -4.21
CA ILE A 438 -15.86 -2.73 -2.89
C ILE A 438 -15.93 -1.52 -1.98
N LEU A 439 -14.84 -0.73 -1.92
CA LEU A 439 -14.72 0.45 -1.08
C LEU A 439 -15.73 1.54 -1.48
N SER A 440 -16.08 1.63 -2.76
CA SER A 440 -17.07 2.57 -3.26
C SER A 440 -18.48 2.33 -2.69
N LEU A 441 -18.81 1.09 -2.27
CA LEU A 441 -20.10 0.79 -1.63
C LEU A 441 -20.27 1.51 -0.30
N PHE A 442 -19.18 1.87 0.34
CA PHE A 442 -19.14 2.66 1.57
C PHE A 442 -19.04 4.17 1.29
N GLY A 443 -19.19 4.58 0.02
CA GLY A 443 -19.06 5.98 -0.42
C GLY A 443 -17.63 6.51 -0.34
N PHE A 444 -16.62 5.67 -0.45
CA PHE A 444 -15.21 6.06 -0.46
C PHE A 444 -14.91 6.85 -1.76
N PRO A 445 -14.61 8.17 -1.67
CA PRO A 445 -14.71 9.06 -2.85
C PRO A 445 -13.55 8.94 -3.82
N SER A 446 -12.39 8.48 -3.38
CA SER A 446 -11.15 8.50 -4.16
C SER A 446 -10.36 7.23 -3.94
N CYS A 447 -10.80 6.14 -4.56
CA CYS A 447 -10.05 4.90 -4.57
C CYS A 447 -9.42 4.72 -5.96
N GLY A 448 -8.12 4.55 -6.01
CA GLY A 448 -7.34 4.34 -7.22
C GLY A 448 -5.96 3.81 -6.91
N ALA A 449 -5.12 3.65 -7.93
CA ALA A 449 -3.76 3.14 -7.80
C ALA A 449 -2.92 3.95 -6.80
N ASP A 450 -3.07 5.27 -6.76
CA ASP A 450 -2.35 6.15 -5.83
C ASP A 450 -2.68 5.85 -4.36
N LEU A 451 -3.94 5.53 -4.06
CA LEU A 451 -4.34 5.12 -2.71
C LEU A 451 -3.66 3.80 -2.34
N VAL A 452 -3.70 2.81 -3.25
CA VAL A 452 -3.06 1.52 -3.03
C VAL A 452 -1.55 1.69 -2.85
N ALA A 453 -0.90 2.48 -3.71
CA ALA A 453 0.52 2.79 -3.61
C ALA A 453 0.88 3.50 -2.29
N GLY A 454 0.05 4.43 -1.82
CA GLY A 454 0.23 5.13 -0.54
C GLY A 454 0.08 4.22 0.69
N LEU A 455 -0.64 3.11 0.55
CA LEU A 455 -0.83 2.12 1.61
C LEU A 455 0.17 0.96 1.55
N ALA A 456 0.72 0.69 0.38
CA ALA A 456 1.65 -0.41 0.14
C ALA A 456 2.78 -0.49 1.19
N PRO A 457 3.43 0.61 1.62
CA PRO A 457 4.48 0.57 2.65
C PRO A 457 4.02 0.02 4.00
N ARG A 458 2.72 -0.09 4.26
CA ARG A 458 2.18 -0.64 5.51
C ARG A 458 2.20 -2.18 5.52
N PHE A 459 2.15 -2.81 4.36
CA PHE A 459 2.04 -4.27 4.23
C PHE A 459 2.93 -4.89 3.16
N ILE A 460 3.65 -4.10 2.38
CA ILE A 460 4.64 -4.59 1.41
C ILE A 460 6.03 -4.18 1.87
N LYS A 461 6.93 -5.13 1.93
CA LYS A 461 8.36 -4.88 2.12
C LYS A 461 8.97 -4.59 0.76
N LEU A 462 9.17 -3.34 0.45
CA LEU A 462 10.02 -2.92 -0.66
C LEU A 462 11.48 -2.94 -0.24
#